data_ca19e9bd7e1aeaf0d47619fae5cbae42
#
_entry.id   ca19e9bd7e1aeaf0d47619fae5cbae42
#
_cell.length_a   1.000
_cell.length_b   1.000
_cell.length_c   1.000
_cell.angle_alpha   90.00
_cell.angle_beta   90.00
_cell.angle_gamma   90.00
#
_symmetry.space_group_name_H-M   'P 1'
#
loop_
_entity.id
_entity.type
_entity.pdbx_description
1 polymer ?
#
loop_
_entity_poly.entity_id
_entity_poly.type
_entity_poly.pdbx_seq_one_letter_code
_entity_poly.pdbx_strand_id
1 'polypeptide(L)'
;ADRNISKEYQIFIESFASEWLRVLKPGASCFIFAGRRLAHRVIIAFEDAGFVFKDMIGWNKKNAMLKAQQISKVYERRKDLENSEKYKEWRVGNLRPVFEPILWFIKPYKIGGTISDNMIENGIGAYNLEKWKKYSPKGNNYIEIQSLASDKGKHPTQKPLELMKALIELSTQ
;
A
#
# COMPACT_ATOMS: atom_id res chain seq x y z
N ALA A 1 1.95 19.49 13.55
CA ALA A 1 1.31 18.26 13.11
C ALA A 1 0.76 17.56 14.34
N ASP A 2 -0.52 17.25 14.33
CA ASP A 2 -1.20 16.59 15.44
C ASP A 2 -0.60 15.20 15.67
N ARG A 3 -0.01 14.99 16.85
CA ARG A 3 0.62 13.73 17.23
C ARG A 3 -0.39 12.59 17.42
N ASN A 4 -1.67 12.93 17.55
CA ASN A 4 -2.75 11.97 17.79
C ASN A 4 -3.32 11.37 16.52
N ILE A 5 -3.24 12.06 15.37
CA ILE A 5 -3.79 11.59 14.08
C ILE A 5 -3.37 10.15 13.74
N SER A 6 -2.12 9.78 14.03
CA SER A 6 -1.63 8.43 13.70
C SER A 6 -2.21 7.34 14.59
N LYS A 7 -2.53 7.65 15.86
CA LYS A 7 -3.19 6.71 16.79
C LYS A 7 -4.68 6.59 16.47
N GLU A 8 -5.36 7.72 16.22
CA GLU A 8 -6.75 7.73 15.79
C GLU A 8 -6.96 6.96 14.50
N TYR A 9 -6.04 7.10 13.54
CA TYR A 9 -6.05 6.32 12.31
C TYR A 9 -5.88 4.82 12.58
N GLN A 10 -5.01 4.42 13.50
CA GLN A 10 -4.85 3.03 13.89
C GLN A 10 -6.15 2.46 14.48
N ILE A 11 -6.77 3.16 15.44
CA ILE A 11 -8.05 2.77 16.06
C ILE A 11 -9.15 2.61 14.99
N PHE A 12 -9.20 3.55 14.04
CA PHE A 12 -10.12 3.47 12.91
C PHE A 12 -9.90 2.21 12.07
N ILE A 13 -8.66 1.84 11.77
CA ILE A 13 -8.34 0.61 11.03
C ILE A 13 -8.67 -0.65 11.83
N GLU A 14 -8.40 -0.66 13.14
CA GLU A 14 -8.73 -1.77 14.05
C GLU A 14 -10.22 -2.11 14.04
N SER A 15 -11.09 -1.09 13.92
CA SER A 15 -12.54 -1.29 13.87
C SER A 15 -13.01 -2.11 12.66
N PHE A 16 -12.25 -2.15 11.57
CA PHE A 16 -12.55 -3.00 10.40
C PHE A 16 -11.82 -4.35 10.46
N ALA A 17 -10.60 -4.36 10.96
CA ALA A 17 -9.72 -5.52 10.86
C ALA A 17 -10.33 -6.77 11.52
N SER A 18 -10.95 -6.62 12.69
CA SER A 18 -11.64 -7.71 13.40
C SER A 18 -12.81 -8.29 12.60
N GLU A 19 -13.62 -7.43 11.96
CA GLU A 19 -14.73 -7.89 11.14
C GLU A 19 -14.26 -8.56 9.84
N TRP A 20 -13.21 -8.07 9.23
CA TRP A 20 -12.62 -8.73 8.07
C TRP A 20 -12.01 -10.08 8.43
N LEU A 21 -11.34 -10.18 9.59
CA LEU A 21 -10.86 -11.44 10.09
C LEU A 21 -12.01 -12.46 10.27
N ARG A 22 -13.16 -12.00 10.78
CA ARG A 22 -14.33 -12.86 10.99
C ARG A 22 -14.88 -13.45 9.69
N VAL A 23 -15.01 -12.64 8.63
CA VAL A 23 -15.69 -13.05 7.38
C VAL A 23 -14.79 -13.76 6.37
N LEU A 24 -13.48 -13.58 6.43
CA LEU A 24 -12.55 -14.24 5.52
C LEU A 24 -12.43 -15.74 5.82
N LYS A 25 -12.18 -16.54 4.78
CA LYS A 25 -11.82 -17.96 4.95
C LYS A 25 -10.42 -18.10 5.55
N PRO A 26 -10.12 -19.17 6.31
CA PRO A 26 -8.76 -19.47 6.77
C PRO A 26 -7.77 -19.49 5.60
N GLY A 27 -6.62 -18.83 5.75
CA GLY A 27 -5.61 -18.68 4.69
C GLY A 27 -5.92 -17.63 3.62
N ALA A 28 -7.07 -16.95 3.67
CA ALA A 28 -7.42 -15.92 2.70
C ALA A 28 -6.44 -14.74 2.72
N SER A 29 -6.11 -14.25 1.53
CA SER A 29 -5.31 -13.05 1.33
C SER A 29 -6.15 -11.79 1.51
N CYS A 30 -5.56 -10.79 2.16
CA CYS A 30 -6.13 -9.46 2.31
C CYS A 30 -5.10 -8.42 1.88
N PHE A 31 -5.43 -7.58 0.89
CA PHE A 31 -4.54 -6.55 0.36
C PHE A 31 -5.04 -5.16 0.75
N ILE A 32 -4.21 -4.40 1.46
CA ILE A 32 -4.53 -3.06 1.94
C ILE A 32 -3.64 -2.02 1.26
N PHE A 33 -4.25 -1.10 0.53
CA PHE A 33 -3.55 0.07 0.01
C PHE A 33 -3.34 1.07 1.13
N ALA A 34 -2.11 1.25 1.54
CA ALA A 34 -1.77 2.13 2.65
C ALA A 34 -0.98 3.36 2.22
N GLY A 35 -1.24 4.47 2.91
CA GLY A 35 -0.38 5.65 2.77
C GLY A 35 1.02 5.37 3.34
N ARG A 36 2.09 5.69 2.59
CA ARG A 36 3.48 5.43 2.99
C ARG A 36 3.84 5.87 4.41
N ARG A 37 3.25 6.96 4.89
CA ARG A 37 3.51 7.52 6.23
C ARG A 37 2.82 6.77 7.36
N LEU A 38 1.73 6.06 7.05
CA LEU A 38 0.88 5.39 8.04
C LEU A 38 0.79 3.88 7.82
N ALA A 39 1.56 3.31 6.89
CA ALA A 39 1.56 1.88 6.60
C ALA A 39 1.87 1.04 7.86
N HIS A 40 2.81 1.49 8.70
CA HIS A 40 3.13 0.85 9.97
C HIS A 40 1.93 0.76 10.93
N ARG A 41 1.04 1.76 10.92
CA ARG A 41 -0.19 1.75 11.75
C ARG A 41 -1.21 0.73 11.26
N VAL A 42 -1.29 0.56 9.94
CA VAL A 42 -2.15 -0.48 9.35
C VAL A 42 -1.61 -1.87 9.68
N ILE A 43 -0.28 -2.07 9.60
CA ILE A 43 0.34 -3.36 9.94
C ILE A 43 0.02 -3.71 11.38
N ILE A 44 0.30 -2.81 12.34
CA ILE A 44 0.02 -3.03 13.77
C ILE A 44 -1.46 -3.36 13.98
N ALA A 45 -2.38 -2.57 13.42
CA ALA A 45 -3.81 -2.77 13.60
C ALA A 45 -4.30 -4.15 13.09
N PHE A 46 -3.76 -4.61 11.97
CA PHE A 46 -4.13 -5.92 11.43
C PHE A 46 -3.50 -7.08 12.19
N GLU A 47 -2.25 -6.95 12.64
CA GLU A 47 -1.60 -7.98 13.48
C GLU A 47 -2.27 -8.07 14.84
N ASP A 48 -2.60 -6.96 15.48
CA ASP A 48 -3.33 -6.91 16.76
C ASP A 48 -4.74 -7.51 16.63
N ALA A 49 -5.38 -7.38 15.46
CA ALA A 49 -6.65 -8.04 15.16
C ALA A 49 -6.51 -9.56 14.89
N GLY A 50 -5.29 -10.08 14.74
CA GLY A 50 -5.03 -11.51 14.55
C GLY A 50 -4.69 -11.93 13.12
N PHE A 51 -4.47 -11.00 12.19
CA PHE A 51 -3.91 -11.31 10.87
C PHE A 51 -2.41 -11.60 10.96
N VAL A 52 -1.89 -12.32 9.98
CA VAL A 52 -0.45 -12.48 9.78
C VAL A 52 -0.02 -11.56 8.63
N PHE A 53 0.92 -10.66 8.89
CA PHE A 53 1.55 -9.87 7.84
C PHE A 53 2.45 -10.78 7.00
N LYS A 54 2.16 -10.86 5.70
CA LYS A 54 2.87 -11.77 4.79
C LYS A 54 3.96 -11.08 3.99
N ASP A 55 3.63 -9.94 3.36
CA ASP A 55 4.57 -9.21 2.50
C ASP A 55 4.08 -7.78 2.25
N MET A 56 4.95 -6.97 1.67
CA MET A 56 4.63 -5.64 1.16
C MET A 56 4.93 -5.57 -0.34
N ILE A 57 3.89 -5.41 -1.15
CA ILE A 57 4.04 -5.20 -2.59
C ILE A 57 4.22 -3.71 -2.86
N GLY A 58 5.28 -3.37 -3.56
CA GLY A 58 5.57 -2.01 -3.99
C GLY A 58 4.91 -1.69 -5.33
N TRP A 59 3.87 -0.85 -5.33
CA TRP A 59 3.31 -0.35 -6.57
C TRP A 59 3.98 0.96 -7.00
N ASN A 60 4.66 0.95 -8.15
CA ASN A 60 5.20 2.14 -8.80
C ASN A 60 4.18 2.71 -9.80
N LYS A 61 3.74 3.93 -9.53
CA LYS A 61 2.76 4.66 -10.35
C LYS A 61 3.37 5.27 -11.62
N LYS A 62 4.71 5.19 -11.80
CA LYS A 62 5.51 5.89 -12.83
C LYS A 62 5.40 7.42 -12.77
N ASN A 63 4.19 7.96 -12.75
CA ASN A 63 3.92 9.39 -12.77
C ASN A 63 3.38 9.87 -11.42
N ALA A 64 4.06 10.84 -10.84
CA ALA A 64 3.60 11.54 -9.65
C ALA A 64 4.16 12.96 -9.64
N MET A 65 3.40 13.92 -9.13
CA MET A 65 3.85 15.30 -9.00
C MET A 65 4.73 15.47 -7.76
N LEU A 66 5.82 16.21 -7.91
CA LEU A 66 6.63 16.67 -6.78
C LEU A 66 5.84 17.75 -6.04
N LYS A 67 5.48 17.47 -4.78
CA LYS A 67 4.75 18.40 -3.91
C LYS A 67 5.65 19.17 -2.95
N ALA A 68 6.97 18.98 -3.04
CA ALA A 68 7.94 19.66 -2.20
C ALA A 68 8.06 21.15 -2.59
N GLN A 69 7.92 22.03 -1.61
CA GLN A 69 8.05 23.46 -1.79
C GLN A 69 9.53 23.85 -1.82
N GLN A 70 9.93 24.69 -2.77
CA GLN A 70 11.28 25.23 -2.86
C GLN A 70 11.47 26.35 -1.84
N ILE A 71 12.53 26.26 -1.04
CA ILE A 71 12.80 27.22 0.04
C ILE A 71 13.09 28.61 -0.52
N SER A 72 13.85 28.70 -1.60
CA SER A 72 14.17 29.99 -2.26
C SER A 72 12.91 30.80 -2.58
N LYS A 73 11.87 30.15 -3.14
CA LYS A 73 10.60 30.82 -3.46
C LYS A 73 9.87 31.38 -2.24
N VAL A 74 10.08 30.82 -1.06
CA VAL A 74 9.52 31.35 0.20
C VAL A 74 10.25 32.61 0.58
N TYR A 75 11.59 32.63 0.48
CA TYR A 75 12.39 33.79 0.83
C TYR A 75 12.31 34.91 -0.21
N GLU A 76 12.19 34.61 -1.50
CA GLU A 76 11.86 35.60 -2.55
C GLU A 76 10.60 36.40 -2.21
N ARG A 77 9.51 35.71 -1.81
CA ARG A 77 8.25 36.37 -1.39
C ARG A 77 8.43 37.24 -0.13
N ARG A 78 9.40 36.92 0.71
CA ARG A 78 9.77 37.68 1.91
C ARG A 78 10.78 38.79 1.62
N LYS A 79 11.22 38.94 0.35
CA LYS A 79 12.23 39.90 -0.10
C LYS A 79 13.63 39.67 0.56
N ASP A 80 13.90 38.44 0.98
CA ASP A 80 15.16 38.00 1.56
C ASP A 80 15.96 37.28 0.46
N LEU A 81 16.71 38.06 -0.31
CA LEU A 81 17.44 37.56 -1.47
C LEU A 81 18.66 36.71 -1.07
N GLU A 82 19.29 37.02 0.06
CA GLU A 82 20.44 36.28 0.58
C GLU A 82 20.04 34.82 0.89
N ASN A 83 19.01 34.62 1.70
CA ASN A 83 18.52 33.28 2.04
C ASN A 83 17.87 32.60 0.82
N SER A 84 17.28 33.34 -0.09
CA SER A 84 16.76 32.79 -1.34
C SER A 84 17.87 32.13 -2.16
N GLU A 85 18.98 32.80 -2.40
CA GLU A 85 20.12 32.22 -3.14
C GLU A 85 20.81 31.11 -2.35
N LYS A 86 21.06 31.29 -1.06
CA LYS A 86 21.67 30.28 -0.19
C LYS A 86 20.93 28.94 -0.19
N TYR A 87 19.59 28.95 -0.24
CA TYR A 87 18.76 27.74 -0.19
C TYR A 87 18.09 27.40 -1.52
N LYS A 88 18.65 27.81 -2.64
CA LYS A 88 18.08 27.63 -3.98
C LYS A 88 17.79 26.17 -4.34
N GLU A 89 18.67 25.26 -3.99
CA GLU A 89 18.54 23.83 -4.29
C GLU A 89 17.73 23.08 -3.22
N TRP A 90 17.36 23.73 -2.13
CA TRP A 90 16.69 23.09 -1.01
C TRP A 90 15.16 23.15 -1.12
N ARG A 91 14.54 22.05 -0.70
CA ARG A 91 13.08 21.91 -0.68
C ARG A 91 12.59 21.37 0.66
N VAL A 92 11.38 21.80 1.05
CA VAL A 92 10.66 21.26 2.21
C VAL A 92 9.50 20.39 1.74
N GLY A 93 9.22 19.34 2.51
CA GLY A 93 8.17 18.39 2.19
C GLY A 93 8.72 17.00 1.83
N ASN A 94 7.90 16.22 1.12
CA ASN A 94 8.24 14.85 0.78
C ASN A 94 8.83 14.73 -0.63
N LEU A 95 9.61 13.70 -0.87
CA LEU A 95 10.02 13.29 -2.19
C LEU A 95 8.80 12.96 -3.08
N ARG A 96 9.01 12.90 -4.39
CA ARG A 96 7.97 12.53 -5.36
C ARG A 96 7.37 11.17 -4.98
N PRO A 97 6.04 11.08 -4.76
CA PRO A 97 5.39 9.88 -4.23
C PRO A 97 5.06 8.85 -5.32
N VAL A 98 6.05 8.33 -6.01
CA VAL A 98 5.87 7.31 -7.07
C VAL A 98 5.52 5.93 -6.51
N PHE A 99 5.93 5.63 -5.28
CA PHE A 99 5.72 4.36 -4.61
C PHE A 99 4.48 4.40 -3.70
N GLU A 100 3.62 3.39 -3.80
CA GLU A 100 2.51 3.14 -2.87
C GLU A 100 2.62 1.70 -2.34
N PRO A 101 2.69 1.48 -1.02
CA PRO A 101 2.73 0.15 -0.45
C PRO A 101 1.34 -0.50 -0.48
N ILE A 102 1.31 -1.77 -0.90
CA ILE A 102 0.17 -2.65 -0.78
C ILE A 102 0.55 -3.71 0.26
N LEU A 103 -0.08 -3.64 1.40
CA LEU A 103 0.20 -4.53 2.52
C LEU A 103 -0.56 -5.83 2.31
N TRP A 104 0.13 -6.95 2.33
CA TRP A 104 -0.44 -8.27 2.13
C TRP A 104 -0.51 -9.02 3.45
N PHE A 105 -1.72 -9.31 3.90
CA PHE A 105 -2.01 -10.12 5.07
C PHE A 105 -2.67 -11.42 4.69
N ILE A 106 -2.58 -12.40 5.58
CA ILE A 106 -3.36 -13.64 5.51
C ILE A 106 -4.12 -13.85 6.80
N LYS A 107 -5.35 -14.37 6.69
CA LYS A 107 -6.06 -14.90 7.85
C LYS A 107 -5.37 -16.18 8.31
N PRO A 108 -5.04 -16.36 9.61
CA PRO A 108 -4.52 -17.62 10.13
C PRO A 108 -5.38 -18.81 9.72
N TYR A 109 -4.73 -19.93 9.52
CA TYR A 109 -5.35 -21.22 9.24
C TYR A 109 -5.09 -22.20 10.40
N LYS A 110 -5.52 -23.44 10.27
CA LYS A 110 -5.47 -24.45 11.35
C LYS A 110 -4.06 -24.57 11.96
N ILE A 111 -3.99 -24.51 13.28
CA ILE A 111 -2.76 -24.73 14.06
C ILE A 111 -2.25 -26.15 13.80
N GLY A 112 -0.95 -26.27 13.50
CA GLY A 112 -0.31 -27.56 13.17
C GLY A 112 -0.53 -28.04 11.73
N GLY A 113 -1.33 -27.31 10.91
CA GLY A 113 -1.46 -27.54 9.49
C GLY A 113 -0.44 -26.75 8.67
N THR A 114 -0.24 -27.13 7.40
CA THR A 114 0.55 -26.37 6.44
C THR A 114 -0.35 -25.52 5.55
N ILE A 115 0.22 -24.51 4.88
CA ILE A 115 -0.52 -23.72 3.89
C ILE A 115 -0.94 -24.60 2.68
N SER A 116 -0.16 -25.64 2.39
CA SER A 116 -0.49 -26.63 1.35
C SER A 116 -1.75 -27.41 1.72
N ASP A 117 -1.86 -27.87 2.97
CA ASP A 117 -3.06 -28.54 3.45
C ASP A 117 -4.28 -27.61 3.38
N ASN A 118 -4.09 -26.33 3.78
CA ASN A 118 -5.15 -25.33 3.70
C ASN A 118 -5.58 -25.05 2.25
N MET A 119 -4.65 -25.11 1.30
CA MET A 119 -4.97 -24.94 -0.12
C MET A 119 -5.83 -26.10 -0.65
N ILE A 120 -5.57 -27.33 -0.20
CA ILE A 120 -6.38 -28.51 -0.54
C ILE A 120 -7.76 -28.41 0.11
N GLU A 121 -7.82 -28.07 1.39
CA GLU A 121 -9.03 -28.08 2.19
C GLU A 121 -9.97 -26.89 1.87
N ASN A 122 -9.43 -25.70 1.70
CA ASN A 122 -10.17 -24.45 1.55
C ASN A 122 -10.07 -23.82 0.15
N GLY A 123 -9.18 -24.30 -0.72
CA GLY A 123 -8.93 -23.77 -2.06
C GLY A 123 -8.19 -22.43 -2.10
N ILE A 124 -7.63 -21.98 -0.95
CA ILE A 124 -6.98 -20.66 -0.82
C ILE A 124 -5.76 -20.74 0.11
N GLY A 125 -4.90 -19.70 0.04
CA GLY A 125 -3.74 -19.52 0.90
C GLY A 125 -2.42 -19.46 0.14
N ALA A 126 -2.28 -20.20 -0.95
CA ALA A 126 -1.16 -20.09 -1.87
C ALA A 126 -1.35 -18.91 -2.85
N TYR A 127 -0.31 -18.58 -3.61
CA TYR A 127 -0.36 -17.59 -4.67
C TYR A 127 0.11 -18.18 -6.00
N ASN A 128 -0.38 -17.64 -7.10
CA ASN A 128 -0.03 -18.10 -8.45
C ASN A 128 1.11 -17.24 -9.02
N LEU A 129 2.35 -17.76 -8.92
CA LEU A 129 3.52 -17.06 -9.40
C LEU A 129 3.49 -16.81 -10.92
N GLU A 130 2.98 -17.75 -11.72
CA GLU A 130 2.94 -17.61 -13.18
C GLU A 130 1.93 -16.55 -13.63
N LYS A 131 0.79 -16.44 -12.94
CA LYS A 131 -0.14 -15.32 -13.16
C LYS A 131 0.49 -13.99 -12.74
N TRP A 132 1.23 -13.96 -11.62
CA TRP A 132 1.93 -12.76 -11.15
C TRP A 132 3.02 -12.28 -12.10
N LYS A 133 3.77 -13.19 -12.73
CA LYS A 133 4.83 -12.85 -13.70
C LYS A 133 4.34 -12.07 -14.92
N LYS A 134 3.06 -12.11 -15.24
CA LYS A 134 2.46 -11.26 -16.28
C LYS A 134 2.61 -9.76 -15.98
N TYR A 135 2.62 -9.40 -14.69
CA TYR A 135 2.66 -8.03 -14.18
C TYR A 135 4.01 -7.67 -13.57
N SER A 136 4.73 -8.64 -13.04
CA SER A 136 6.07 -8.55 -12.47
C SER A 136 6.94 -9.68 -13.04
N PRO A 137 7.58 -9.49 -14.20
CA PRO A 137 8.24 -10.57 -14.96
C PRO A 137 9.29 -11.37 -14.18
N LYS A 138 9.93 -10.76 -13.18
CA LYS A 138 10.87 -11.42 -12.27
C LYS A 138 10.19 -12.13 -11.10
N GLY A 139 8.87 -11.99 -10.95
CA GLY A 139 8.10 -12.60 -9.86
C GLY A 139 8.40 -11.98 -8.48
N ASN A 140 8.95 -10.78 -8.44
CA ASN A 140 9.26 -10.08 -7.18
C ASN A 140 8.04 -9.30 -6.63
N ASN A 141 8.17 -8.76 -5.42
CA ASN A 141 7.13 -7.97 -4.75
C ASN A 141 7.08 -6.50 -5.19
N TYR A 142 7.33 -6.24 -6.48
CA TYR A 142 7.31 -4.91 -7.07
C TYR A 142 6.57 -4.94 -8.40
N ILE A 143 5.68 -3.98 -8.62
CA ILE A 143 4.85 -3.88 -9.82
C ILE A 143 4.82 -2.45 -10.35
N GLU A 144 4.93 -2.29 -11.66
CA GLU A 144 4.83 -1.01 -12.35
C GLU A 144 3.56 -0.97 -13.20
N ILE A 145 2.55 -0.27 -12.71
CA ILE A 145 1.30 -0.04 -13.44
C ILE A 145 0.98 1.45 -13.39
N GLN A 146 0.85 2.05 -14.56
CA GLN A 146 0.45 3.45 -14.68
C GLN A 146 -1.08 3.57 -14.63
N SER A 147 -1.59 4.52 -13.84
CA SER A 147 -3.01 4.89 -13.91
C SER A 147 -3.30 5.57 -15.24
N LEU A 148 -4.21 5.03 -16.00
CA LEU A 148 -4.68 5.59 -17.27
C LEU A 148 -5.82 6.61 -17.02
N ALA A 149 -6.08 7.46 -18.01
CA ALA A 149 -7.21 8.39 -17.94
C ALA A 149 -8.56 7.64 -17.85
N SER A 150 -8.66 6.48 -18.50
CA SER A 150 -9.80 5.56 -18.43
C SER A 150 -10.04 4.95 -17.05
N ASP A 151 -9.00 4.87 -16.21
CA ASP A 151 -9.13 4.39 -14.83
C ASP A 151 -9.73 5.45 -13.88
N LYS A 152 -9.84 6.70 -14.34
CA LYS A 152 -10.40 7.80 -13.57
C LYS A 152 -11.93 7.65 -13.50
N GLY A 153 -12.38 6.91 -12.49
CA GLY A 153 -13.78 6.85 -12.15
C GLY A 153 -14.26 8.07 -11.36
N LYS A 154 -15.41 7.93 -10.74
CA LYS A 154 -16.01 8.99 -9.89
C LYS A 154 -15.22 9.23 -8.60
N HIS A 155 -14.40 8.28 -8.17
CA HIS A 155 -13.64 8.38 -6.93
C HIS A 155 -12.20 8.85 -7.17
N PRO A 156 -11.72 9.90 -6.47
CA PRO A 156 -10.40 10.51 -6.74
C PRO A 156 -9.21 9.59 -6.43
N THR A 157 -9.41 8.54 -5.65
CA THR A 157 -8.36 7.56 -5.28
C THR A 157 -8.57 6.18 -5.92
N GLN A 158 -9.40 6.10 -6.97
CA GLN A 158 -9.62 4.86 -7.69
C GLN A 158 -8.29 4.25 -8.17
N LYS A 159 -8.16 2.94 -7.98
CA LYS A 159 -6.98 2.19 -8.40
C LYS A 159 -7.12 1.73 -9.85
N PRO A 160 -6.00 1.57 -10.60
CA PRO A 160 -6.05 1.00 -11.94
C PRO A 160 -6.68 -0.39 -11.94
N LEU A 161 -7.55 -0.64 -12.92
CA LEU A 161 -8.21 -1.94 -13.07
C LEU A 161 -7.18 -3.07 -13.23
N GLU A 162 -6.13 -2.83 -14.00
CA GLU A 162 -5.04 -3.77 -14.21
C GLU A 162 -4.34 -4.15 -12.89
N LEU A 163 -4.12 -3.18 -11.98
CA LEU A 163 -3.55 -3.45 -10.66
C LEU A 163 -4.47 -4.33 -9.81
N MET A 164 -5.77 -4.03 -9.80
CA MET A 164 -6.75 -4.84 -9.06
C MET A 164 -6.81 -6.27 -9.61
N LYS A 165 -6.80 -6.42 -10.94
CA LYS A 165 -6.75 -7.71 -11.61
C LYS A 165 -5.50 -8.50 -11.24
N ALA A 166 -4.32 -7.85 -11.21
CA ALA A 166 -3.07 -8.50 -10.82
C ALA A 166 -3.13 -9.09 -9.41
N LEU A 167 -3.67 -8.35 -8.44
CA LEU A 167 -3.81 -8.83 -7.05
C LEU A 167 -4.83 -9.98 -6.91
N ILE A 168 -5.93 -9.91 -7.68
CA ILE A 168 -6.93 -10.98 -7.72
C ILE A 168 -6.30 -12.24 -8.33
N GLU A 169 -5.69 -12.13 -9.50
CA GLU A 169 -5.06 -13.28 -10.18
C GLU A 169 -3.91 -13.89 -9.39
N LEU A 170 -3.20 -13.10 -8.56
CA LEU A 170 -2.15 -13.58 -7.66
C LEU A 170 -2.70 -14.56 -6.61
N SER A 171 -3.89 -14.30 -6.05
CA SER A 171 -4.39 -14.93 -4.83
C SER A 171 -5.66 -15.78 -5.01
N THR A 172 -6.21 -15.85 -6.23
CA THR A 172 -7.41 -16.63 -6.55
C THR A 172 -7.15 -17.64 -7.68
N GLN A 173 -7.93 -18.73 -7.67
CA GLN A 173 -7.93 -19.74 -8.73
C GLN A 173 -8.65 -19.27 -9.99
#